data_2a3b71bce18d9e37a79346a5f1dc6586
#
_entry.id   2a3b71bce18d9e37a79346a5f1dc6586
#
_cell.length_a   1.000
_cell.length_b   1.000
_cell.length_c   1.000
_cell.angle_alpha   90.00
_cell.angle_beta   90.00
_cell.angle_gamma   90.00
#
_symmetry.space_group_name_H-M   'P 1'
#
loop_
_entity.id
_entity.type
_entity.pdbx_description
1 polymer ?
#
loop_
_entity_poly.entity_id
_entity_poly.type
_entity_poly.pdbx_seq_one_letter_code
_entity_poly.pdbx_strand_id
1 'polypeptide(L)'
;MYGAILGDIVGSPYEFDCNNYKGKDFPLFSQRSEFTDDTVMTLAVARALLDTRGQDDITIKAALVREMQRLGRAYPDKGYGARFNQWLYEDDPQPYRSYGNGSAMRVSPAAWLAESIQEALHLAQLTAEVTHDHPEGIKGAQAVAAAIFLARTGHRKVVIKAYVECKFGYDLSRTCDEIRPTYHHVESCQETVPQAIAAFLESTDFEDALRTAVSLGGDSDTLAAITGSIAEAFYGVPENLKQECRKRLTPDLEEILQACENMLLQR
;
A
#
# COMPACT_ATOMS: atom_id res chain seq x y z
N MET A 1 -4.68 8.65 0.29
CA MET A 1 -4.91 7.28 -0.25
C MET A 1 -4.81 7.18 -1.76
N TYR A 2 -4.83 8.32 -2.46
CA TYR A 2 -4.56 8.36 -3.90
C TYR A 2 -3.22 7.76 -4.27
N GLY A 3 -2.19 7.94 -3.42
CA GLY A 3 -0.85 7.45 -3.71
C GLY A 3 -0.77 5.93 -3.84
N ALA A 4 -1.50 5.18 -2.98
CA ALA A 4 -1.60 3.73 -3.11
C ALA A 4 -2.27 3.34 -4.43
N ILE A 5 -3.44 3.92 -4.70
CA ILE A 5 -4.26 3.62 -5.89
C ILE A 5 -3.51 3.99 -7.18
N LEU A 6 -2.87 5.16 -7.21
CA LEU A 6 -2.09 5.60 -8.37
C LEU A 6 -0.85 4.73 -8.58
N GLY A 7 -0.20 4.31 -7.50
CA GLY A 7 0.94 3.39 -7.57
C GLY A 7 0.55 2.07 -8.21
N ASP A 8 -0.52 1.46 -7.72
CA ASP A 8 -1.12 0.25 -8.27
C ASP A 8 -1.42 0.41 -9.77
N ILE A 9 -2.25 1.41 -10.15
CA ILE A 9 -2.66 1.65 -11.53
C ILE A 9 -1.46 1.90 -12.47
N VAL A 10 -0.45 2.63 -12.01
CA VAL A 10 0.75 2.94 -12.79
C VAL A 10 1.66 1.73 -12.90
N GLY A 11 1.77 0.93 -11.83
CA GLY A 11 2.63 -0.25 -11.77
C GLY A 11 2.07 -1.46 -12.49
N SER A 12 0.73 -1.63 -12.52
CA SER A 12 0.07 -2.84 -13.04
C SER A 12 0.49 -3.28 -14.45
N PRO A 13 0.77 -2.40 -15.43
CA PRO A 13 1.24 -2.85 -16.75
C PRO A 13 2.66 -3.46 -16.75
N TYR A 14 3.41 -3.27 -15.67
CA TYR A 14 4.83 -3.64 -15.55
C TYR A 14 5.08 -4.77 -14.57
N GLU A 15 4.04 -5.29 -13.94
CA GLU A 15 4.09 -6.42 -13.03
C GLU A 15 4.68 -7.67 -13.70
N PHE A 16 5.29 -8.53 -12.90
CA PHE A 16 5.94 -9.78 -13.22
C PHE A 16 7.27 -9.68 -13.99
N ASP A 17 8.12 -10.68 -13.78
CA ASP A 17 9.45 -10.78 -14.39
C ASP A 17 9.44 -10.91 -15.92
N CYS A 18 8.31 -11.27 -16.52
CA CYS A 18 8.16 -11.27 -17.98
C CYS A 18 8.29 -9.86 -18.58
N ASN A 19 7.93 -8.83 -17.83
CA ASN A 19 8.15 -7.43 -18.20
C ASN A 19 9.49 -6.93 -17.64
N ASN A 20 9.73 -7.14 -16.36
CA ASN A 20 10.90 -6.75 -15.57
C ASN A 20 11.51 -5.40 -16.00
N TYR A 21 10.63 -4.40 -16.12
CA TYR A 21 10.98 -3.09 -16.65
C TYR A 21 11.93 -2.35 -15.70
N LYS A 22 13.03 -1.83 -16.23
CA LYS A 22 14.13 -1.23 -15.43
C LYS A 22 14.36 0.25 -15.70
N GLY A 23 13.49 0.89 -16.47
CA GLY A 23 13.61 2.31 -16.84
C GLY A 23 12.64 3.20 -16.07
N LYS A 24 12.89 4.51 -16.11
CA LYS A 24 11.96 5.55 -15.59
C LYS A 24 11.21 6.27 -16.71
N ASP A 25 11.57 6.03 -17.96
CA ASP A 25 10.95 6.68 -19.13
C ASP A 25 9.84 5.79 -19.71
N PHE A 26 8.62 6.00 -19.23
CA PHE A 26 7.42 5.32 -19.69
C PHE A 26 6.20 6.24 -19.57
N PRO A 27 5.13 6.03 -20.36
CA PRO A 27 3.88 6.76 -20.19
C PRO A 27 3.26 6.38 -18.83
N LEU A 28 2.99 7.37 -17.99
CA LEU A 28 2.48 7.13 -16.63
C LEU A 28 1.17 6.34 -16.64
N PHE A 29 0.34 6.54 -17.65
CA PHE A 29 -0.87 5.78 -17.90
C PHE A 29 -0.88 5.24 -19.32
N SER A 30 -1.28 3.99 -19.46
CA SER A 30 -1.50 3.29 -20.74
C SER A 30 -2.91 2.69 -20.80
N GLN A 31 -3.26 2.08 -21.91
CA GLN A 31 -4.53 1.32 -22.01
C GLN A 31 -4.56 0.08 -21.11
N ARG A 32 -3.40 -0.40 -20.65
CA ARG A 32 -3.27 -1.55 -19.74
C ARG A 32 -3.25 -1.14 -18.27
N SER A 33 -3.18 0.18 -17.98
CA SER A 33 -3.17 0.68 -16.61
C SER A 33 -4.56 0.51 -15.98
N GLU A 34 -4.68 -0.41 -15.06
CA GLU A 34 -5.90 -0.72 -14.31
C GLU A 34 -5.58 -0.89 -12.82
N PHE A 35 -6.59 -0.80 -11.99
CA PHE A 35 -6.43 -1.13 -10.58
C PHE A 35 -6.45 -2.64 -10.37
N THR A 36 -5.69 -3.10 -9.39
CA THR A 36 -5.57 -4.51 -9.00
C THR A 36 -6.10 -4.73 -7.58
N ASP A 37 -5.73 -5.84 -6.95
CA ASP A 37 -6.07 -6.13 -5.56
C ASP A 37 -5.47 -5.15 -4.56
N ASP A 38 -4.35 -4.50 -4.88
CA ASP A 38 -3.78 -3.40 -4.08
C ASP A 38 -4.81 -2.32 -3.80
N THR A 39 -5.46 -1.80 -4.83
CA THR A 39 -6.52 -0.78 -4.70
C THR A 39 -7.75 -1.33 -3.99
N VAL A 40 -8.23 -2.51 -4.40
CA VAL A 40 -9.43 -3.11 -3.82
C VAL A 40 -9.26 -3.34 -2.33
N MET A 41 -8.12 -3.89 -1.91
CA MET A 41 -7.84 -4.14 -0.50
C MET A 41 -7.52 -2.89 0.29
N THR A 42 -6.86 -1.89 -0.31
CA THR A 42 -6.67 -0.57 0.31
C THR A 42 -8.03 0.08 0.65
N LEU A 43 -8.97 0.05 -0.29
CA LEU A 43 -10.30 0.65 -0.07
C LEU A 43 -11.16 -0.21 0.87
N ALA A 44 -11.00 -1.54 0.90
CA ALA A 44 -11.63 -2.40 1.90
C ALA A 44 -11.17 -2.04 3.32
N VAL A 45 -9.86 -1.88 3.53
CA VAL A 45 -9.29 -1.43 4.80
C VAL A 45 -9.80 -0.02 5.16
N ALA A 46 -9.82 0.88 4.20
CA ALA A 46 -10.32 2.24 4.41
C ALA A 46 -11.76 2.24 4.91
N ARG A 47 -12.65 1.50 4.25
CA ARG A 47 -14.06 1.38 4.63
C ARG A 47 -14.22 0.81 6.02
N ALA A 48 -13.53 -0.30 6.32
CA ALA A 48 -13.60 -0.93 7.63
C ALA A 48 -13.18 0.01 8.76
N LEU A 49 -12.06 0.71 8.60
CA LEU A 49 -11.54 1.64 9.62
C LEU A 49 -12.40 2.90 9.77
N LEU A 50 -13.02 3.39 8.69
CA LEU A 50 -13.96 4.51 8.77
C LEU A 50 -15.21 4.13 9.57
N ASP A 51 -15.78 2.96 9.29
CA ASP A 51 -17.03 2.50 9.93
C ASP A 51 -16.84 2.12 11.40
N THR A 52 -15.62 1.77 11.81
CA THR A 52 -15.31 1.30 13.17
C THR A 52 -14.45 2.28 13.97
N ARG A 53 -14.40 3.53 13.57
CA ARG A 53 -13.62 4.55 14.26
C ARG A 53 -14.01 4.65 15.74
N GLY A 54 -13.03 4.51 16.63
CA GLY A 54 -13.23 4.55 18.08
C GLY A 54 -13.85 3.30 18.68
N GLN A 55 -14.00 2.22 17.90
CA GLN A 55 -14.43 0.91 18.40
C GLN A 55 -13.25 0.09 18.92
N ASP A 56 -13.55 -1.06 19.54
CA ASP A 56 -12.52 -1.99 20.02
C ASP A 56 -11.90 -2.83 18.89
N ASP A 57 -10.78 -3.47 19.19
CA ASP A 57 -10.01 -4.29 18.26
C ASP A 57 -10.81 -5.45 17.65
N ILE A 58 -11.72 -6.05 18.42
CA ILE A 58 -12.56 -7.18 17.96
C ILE A 58 -13.50 -6.66 16.86
N THR A 59 -14.15 -5.53 17.11
CA THR A 59 -15.07 -4.89 16.17
C THR A 59 -14.34 -4.45 14.91
N ILE A 60 -13.14 -3.87 15.05
CA ILE A 60 -12.29 -3.45 13.91
C ILE A 60 -11.91 -4.67 13.07
N LYS A 61 -11.39 -5.75 13.66
CA LYS A 61 -11.00 -6.96 12.94
C LYS A 61 -12.18 -7.61 12.21
N ALA A 62 -13.33 -7.69 12.86
CA ALA A 62 -14.55 -8.22 12.23
C ALA A 62 -14.97 -7.40 11.01
N ALA A 63 -14.87 -6.07 11.08
CA ALA A 63 -15.14 -5.19 9.95
C ALA A 63 -14.11 -5.34 8.82
N LEU A 64 -12.82 -5.46 9.16
CA LEU A 64 -11.75 -5.70 8.19
C LEU A 64 -12.01 -7.00 7.39
N VAL A 65 -12.30 -8.10 8.08
CA VAL A 65 -12.64 -9.38 7.43
C VAL A 65 -13.84 -9.21 6.51
N ARG A 66 -14.93 -8.64 7.02
CA ARG A 66 -16.16 -8.43 6.25
C ARG A 66 -15.93 -7.61 5.00
N GLU A 67 -15.26 -6.46 5.11
CA GLU A 67 -15.06 -5.56 3.97
C GLU A 67 -14.06 -6.11 2.95
N MET A 68 -13.00 -6.79 3.39
CA MET A 68 -12.06 -7.47 2.47
C MET A 68 -12.76 -8.58 1.70
N GLN A 69 -13.57 -9.44 2.36
CA GLN A 69 -14.35 -10.47 1.68
C GLN A 69 -15.41 -9.85 0.75
N ARG A 70 -16.10 -8.80 1.19
CA ARG A 70 -17.14 -8.14 0.39
C ARG A 70 -16.57 -7.57 -0.91
N LEU A 71 -15.52 -6.76 -0.81
CA LEU A 71 -14.91 -6.15 -2.00
C LEU A 71 -14.12 -7.17 -2.82
N GLY A 72 -13.38 -8.09 -2.19
CA GLY A 72 -12.65 -9.13 -2.90
C GLY A 72 -13.56 -10.02 -3.75
N ARG A 73 -14.73 -10.37 -3.24
CA ARG A 73 -15.76 -11.13 -4.00
C ARG A 73 -16.44 -10.30 -5.10
N ALA A 74 -16.55 -8.98 -4.91
CA ALA A 74 -17.09 -8.09 -5.93
C ALA A 74 -16.12 -7.86 -7.10
N TYR A 75 -14.82 -8.02 -6.86
CA TYR A 75 -13.75 -7.84 -7.85
C TYR A 75 -12.86 -9.10 -7.94
N PRO A 76 -13.35 -10.25 -8.42
CA PRO A 76 -12.70 -11.56 -8.29
C PRO A 76 -11.38 -11.68 -9.05
N ASP A 77 -11.23 -11.00 -10.19
CA ASP A 77 -10.11 -11.21 -11.13
C ASP A 77 -9.09 -10.05 -11.06
N LYS A 78 -8.65 -9.71 -9.83
CA LYS A 78 -7.77 -8.55 -9.61
C LYS A 78 -6.35 -8.90 -9.12
N GLY A 79 -5.90 -10.14 -9.30
CA GLY A 79 -4.51 -10.49 -9.01
C GLY A 79 -4.25 -11.06 -7.61
N TYR A 80 -5.30 -11.36 -6.83
CA TYR A 80 -5.13 -11.90 -5.48
C TYR A 80 -4.21 -13.12 -5.44
N GLY A 81 -3.27 -13.14 -4.50
CA GLY A 81 -2.49 -14.33 -4.22
C GLY A 81 -3.38 -15.55 -3.90
N ALA A 82 -2.97 -16.73 -4.33
CA ALA A 82 -3.79 -17.95 -4.30
C ALA A 82 -4.41 -18.25 -2.92
N ARG A 83 -3.65 -18.09 -1.84
CA ARG A 83 -4.15 -18.33 -0.47
C ARG A 83 -5.16 -17.27 -0.04
N PHE A 84 -4.90 -16.00 -0.37
CA PHE A 84 -5.83 -14.91 -0.08
C PHE A 84 -7.14 -15.06 -0.87
N ASN A 85 -7.05 -15.43 -2.14
CA ASN A 85 -8.23 -15.69 -2.96
C ASN A 85 -9.11 -16.82 -2.35
N GLN A 86 -8.51 -17.90 -1.83
CA GLN A 86 -9.25 -18.93 -1.10
C GLN A 86 -9.90 -18.36 0.17
N TRP A 87 -9.16 -17.58 0.97
CA TRP A 87 -9.64 -16.96 2.21
C TRP A 87 -10.85 -16.03 1.99
N LEU A 88 -10.94 -15.37 0.84
CA LEU A 88 -12.08 -14.51 0.50
C LEU A 88 -13.42 -15.26 0.52
N TYR A 89 -13.43 -16.57 0.28
CA TYR A 89 -14.64 -17.40 0.17
C TYR A 89 -14.86 -18.33 1.37
N GLU A 90 -13.99 -18.30 2.37
CA GLU A 90 -14.18 -19.05 3.62
C GLU A 90 -15.35 -18.46 4.43
N ASP A 91 -16.18 -19.33 5.04
CA ASP A 91 -17.29 -18.90 5.92
C ASP A 91 -16.80 -18.42 7.29
N ASP A 92 -15.72 -19.03 7.80
CA ASP A 92 -15.02 -18.65 9.04
C ASP A 92 -13.53 -18.40 8.75
N PRO A 93 -13.21 -17.28 8.10
CA PRO A 93 -11.86 -17.01 7.62
C PRO A 93 -10.90 -16.74 8.78
N GLN A 94 -9.86 -17.58 8.88
CA GLN A 94 -8.82 -17.45 9.90
C GLN A 94 -7.53 -16.89 9.32
N PRO A 95 -6.71 -16.20 10.14
CA PRO A 95 -5.35 -15.85 9.74
C PRO A 95 -4.55 -17.09 9.36
N TYR A 96 -3.64 -16.95 8.38
CA TYR A 96 -2.90 -18.10 7.84
C TYR A 96 -1.38 -17.87 7.79
N ARG A 97 -0.88 -17.02 8.68
CA ARG A 97 0.55 -16.74 8.89
C ARG A 97 1.29 -16.29 7.63
N SER A 98 0.60 -15.55 6.76
CA SER A 98 1.25 -14.93 5.61
C SER A 98 2.30 -13.90 6.07
N TYR A 99 3.40 -13.85 5.36
CA TYR A 99 4.41 -12.78 5.40
C TYR A 99 4.52 -12.05 4.06
N GLY A 100 3.53 -12.24 3.19
CA GLY A 100 3.41 -11.58 1.92
C GLY A 100 3.28 -10.06 2.05
N ASN A 101 3.62 -9.35 0.99
CA ASN A 101 3.56 -7.89 0.92
C ASN A 101 2.11 -7.35 0.90
N GLY A 102 1.11 -8.23 0.73
CA GLY A 102 -0.31 -7.89 0.77
C GLY A 102 -0.79 -7.20 2.04
N SER A 103 -0.11 -7.37 3.19
CA SER A 103 -0.39 -6.58 4.39
C SER A 103 0.12 -5.14 4.29
N ALA A 104 1.25 -4.94 3.62
CA ALA A 104 1.90 -3.64 3.48
C ALA A 104 1.26 -2.78 2.38
N MET A 105 0.86 -3.39 1.24
CA MET A 105 0.25 -2.68 0.12
C MET A 105 -1.03 -1.94 0.50
N ARG A 106 -1.87 -2.57 1.33
CA ARG A 106 -3.21 -2.08 1.71
C ARG A 106 -3.27 -1.23 2.97
N VAL A 107 -2.13 -0.99 3.64
CA VAL A 107 -2.10 -0.42 4.99
C VAL A 107 -2.30 1.10 5.05
N SER A 108 -2.20 1.81 3.95
CA SER A 108 -2.17 3.27 3.93
C SER A 108 -3.32 3.94 4.72
N PRO A 109 -4.59 3.42 4.72
CA PRO A 109 -5.66 4.00 5.51
C PRO A 109 -5.38 4.03 7.01
N ALA A 110 -4.71 3.02 7.55
CA ALA A 110 -4.35 2.97 8.97
C ALA A 110 -3.51 4.19 9.38
N ALA A 111 -2.53 4.56 8.55
CA ALA A 111 -1.70 5.73 8.81
C ALA A 111 -2.43 7.07 8.59
N TRP A 112 -3.34 7.15 7.62
CA TRP A 112 -4.10 8.37 7.37
C TRP A 112 -5.15 8.65 8.44
N LEU A 113 -5.77 7.60 9.01
CA LEU A 113 -6.83 7.72 10.00
C LEU A 113 -6.31 7.85 11.43
N ALA A 114 -5.08 7.47 11.71
CA ALA A 114 -4.47 7.57 13.02
C ALA A 114 -4.21 9.01 13.48
N GLU A 115 -4.25 9.25 14.77
CA GLU A 115 -3.95 10.54 15.43
C GLU A 115 -2.54 10.57 16.07
N SER A 116 -1.95 9.39 16.24
CA SER A 116 -0.58 9.22 16.75
C SER A 116 0.16 8.12 16.03
N ILE A 117 1.50 8.12 16.14
CA ILE A 117 2.32 7.05 15.59
C ILE A 117 2.00 5.69 16.24
N GLN A 118 1.67 5.68 17.52
CA GLN A 118 1.28 4.48 18.26
C GLN A 118 -0.02 3.91 17.71
N GLU A 119 -1.01 4.75 17.45
CA GLU A 119 -2.27 4.35 16.84
C GLU A 119 -2.06 3.87 15.39
N ALA A 120 -1.21 4.54 14.59
CA ALA A 120 -0.89 4.10 13.24
C ALA A 120 -0.28 2.69 13.24
N LEU A 121 0.63 2.41 14.16
CA LEU A 121 1.23 1.09 14.34
C LEU A 121 0.22 0.04 14.80
N HIS A 122 -0.68 0.42 15.71
CA HIS A 122 -1.72 -0.47 16.23
C HIS A 122 -2.74 -0.81 15.14
N LEU A 123 -3.28 0.19 14.46
CA LEU A 123 -4.21 -0.06 13.35
C LEU A 123 -3.55 -0.88 12.22
N ALA A 124 -2.29 -0.60 11.87
CA ALA A 124 -1.55 -1.38 10.90
C ALA A 124 -1.43 -2.86 11.30
N GLN A 125 -1.17 -3.13 12.58
CA GLN A 125 -1.15 -4.49 13.12
C GLN A 125 -2.52 -5.17 12.94
N LEU A 126 -3.61 -4.51 13.31
CA LEU A 126 -4.96 -5.08 13.16
C LEU A 126 -5.29 -5.39 11.69
N THR A 127 -4.91 -4.51 10.74
CA THR A 127 -5.14 -4.74 9.30
C THR A 127 -4.33 -5.92 8.74
N ALA A 128 -3.16 -6.20 9.32
CA ALA A 128 -2.33 -7.34 8.94
C ALA A 128 -2.85 -8.64 9.56
N GLU A 129 -3.13 -8.65 10.87
CA GLU A 129 -3.41 -9.85 11.66
C GLU A 129 -4.60 -10.68 11.15
N VAL A 130 -5.54 -10.11 10.41
CA VAL A 130 -6.69 -10.86 9.89
C VAL A 130 -6.32 -11.89 8.81
N THR A 131 -5.11 -11.80 8.24
CA THR A 131 -4.58 -12.73 7.23
C THR A 131 -3.07 -12.97 7.37
N HIS A 132 -2.30 -11.90 7.61
CA HIS A 132 -0.84 -11.85 7.62
C HIS A 132 -0.32 -11.73 9.07
N ASP A 133 -0.71 -12.65 9.93
CA ASP A 133 -0.35 -12.69 11.36
C ASP A 133 1.07 -13.22 11.63
N HIS A 134 1.87 -13.44 10.58
CA HIS A 134 3.30 -13.70 10.72
C HIS A 134 4.03 -12.42 11.15
N PRO A 135 5.05 -12.49 12.06
CA PRO A 135 5.78 -11.30 12.50
C PRO A 135 6.29 -10.39 11.37
N GLU A 136 6.77 -10.96 10.26
CA GLU A 136 7.24 -10.19 9.11
C GLU A 136 6.09 -9.52 8.33
N GLY A 137 4.91 -10.14 8.25
CA GLY A 137 3.72 -9.52 7.65
C GLY A 137 3.23 -8.31 8.46
N ILE A 138 3.18 -8.45 9.78
CA ILE A 138 2.83 -7.35 10.70
C ILE A 138 3.88 -6.25 10.63
N LYS A 139 5.17 -6.61 10.69
CA LYS A 139 6.30 -5.68 10.61
C LYS A 139 6.27 -4.85 9.32
N GLY A 140 5.99 -5.48 8.17
CA GLY A 140 5.89 -4.79 6.88
C GLY A 140 4.79 -3.74 6.89
N ALA A 141 3.58 -4.10 7.31
CA ALA A 141 2.47 -3.17 7.44
C ALA A 141 2.78 -2.01 8.40
N GLN A 142 3.33 -2.30 9.57
CA GLN A 142 3.71 -1.28 10.56
C GLN A 142 4.81 -0.34 10.04
N ALA A 143 5.79 -0.84 9.30
CA ALA A 143 6.87 -0.02 8.74
C ALA A 143 6.34 0.97 7.69
N VAL A 144 5.46 0.51 6.80
CA VAL A 144 4.81 1.38 5.80
C VAL A 144 3.91 2.40 6.47
N ALA A 145 3.07 1.99 7.42
CA ALA A 145 2.20 2.92 8.16
C ALA A 145 3.01 3.98 8.92
N ALA A 146 4.12 3.59 9.56
CA ALA A 146 5.02 4.53 10.22
C ALA A 146 5.63 5.55 9.26
N ALA A 147 6.11 5.09 8.09
CA ALA A 147 6.67 5.97 7.08
C ALA A 147 5.64 6.98 6.55
N ILE A 148 4.40 6.54 6.29
CA ILE A 148 3.28 7.42 5.88
C ILE A 148 2.96 8.43 6.99
N PHE A 149 2.82 7.96 8.24
CA PHE A 149 2.48 8.83 9.36
C PHE A 149 3.54 9.91 9.57
N LEU A 150 4.81 9.54 9.59
CA LEU A 150 5.92 10.48 9.72
C LEU A 150 5.99 11.48 8.55
N ALA A 151 5.77 11.01 7.33
CA ALA A 151 5.73 11.87 6.15
C ALA A 151 4.62 12.92 6.26
N ARG A 152 3.37 12.51 6.55
CA ARG A 152 2.23 13.44 6.66
C ARG A 152 2.31 14.40 7.83
N THR A 153 3.10 14.08 8.86
CA THR A 153 3.36 14.96 10.02
C THR A 153 4.60 15.83 9.84
N GLY A 154 5.14 15.91 8.61
CA GLY A 154 6.18 16.87 8.21
C GLY A 154 7.61 16.43 8.58
N HIS A 155 7.85 15.17 8.85
CA HIS A 155 9.20 14.68 9.11
C HIS A 155 10.01 14.55 7.81
N ARG A 156 11.31 14.92 7.89
CA ARG A 156 12.23 14.79 6.76
C ARG A 156 12.53 13.32 6.45
N LYS A 157 12.87 13.01 5.22
CA LYS A 157 13.25 11.67 4.74
C LYS A 157 14.30 10.98 5.61
N VAL A 158 15.32 11.72 6.06
CA VAL A 158 16.36 11.19 6.95
C VAL A 158 15.80 10.69 8.28
N VAL A 159 14.77 11.34 8.82
CA VAL A 159 14.10 10.92 10.07
C VAL A 159 13.24 9.68 9.82
N ILE A 160 12.50 9.64 8.69
CA ILE A 160 11.71 8.49 8.28
C ILE A 160 12.62 7.26 8.10
N LYS A 161 13.74 7.42 7.36
CA LYS A 161 14.75 6.37 7.18
C LYS A 161 15.24 5.83 8.51
N ALA A 162 15.75 6.72 9.37
CA ALA A 162 16.31 6.33 10.66
C ALA A 162 15.28 5.63 11.58
N TYR A 163 14.01 6.06 11.54
CA TYR A 163 12.95 5.44 12.30
C TYR A 163 12.69 4.00 11.80
N VAL A 164 12.58 3.81 10.49
CA VAL A 164 12.32 2.50 9.89
C VAL A 164 13.48 1.54 10.15
N GLU A 165 14.72 1.98 9.97
CA GLU A 165 15.93 1.18 10.25
C GLU A 165 16.00 0.78 11.73
N CYS A 166 15.82 1.73 12.63
CA CYS A 166 15.94 1.49 14.09
C CYS A 166 14.80 0.63 14.63
N LYS A 167 13.56 0.92 14.23
CA LYS A 167 12.36 0.26 14.81
C LYS A 167 12.08 -1.11 14.21
N PHE A 168 12.32 -1.28 12.90
CA PHE A 168 11.94 -2.48 12.16
C PHE A 168 13.13 -3.29 11.66
N GLY A 169 14.36 -2.76 11.74
CA GLY A 169 15.58 -3.46 11.33
C GLY A 169 15.70 -3.65 9.82
N TYR A 170 14.98 -2.89 9.01
CA TYR A 170 15.17 -2.89 7.56
C TYR A 170 16.45 -2.16 7.19
N ASP A 171 17.23 -2.74 6.26
CA ASP A 171 18.40 -2.08 5.67
C ASP A 171 17.95 -1.18 4.51
N LEU A 172 18.08 0.13 4.69
CA LEU A 172 17.78 1.15 3.69
C LEU A 172 19.05 1.85 3.19
N SER A 173 20.21 1.19 3.30
CA SER A 173 21.50 1.75 2.86
C SER A 173 21.72 1.68 1.34
N ARG A 174 21.11 0.70 0.66
CA ARG A 174 21.24 0.50 -0.79
C ARG A 174 20.45 1.53 -1.58
N THR A 175 21.08 2.02 -2.65
CA THR A 175 20.42 2.89 -3.63
C THR A 175 19.55 2.09 -4.61
N CYS A 176 18.58 2.76 -5.26
CA CYS A 176 17.77 2.14 -6.30
C CYS A 176 18.63 1.66 -7.49
N ASP A 177 19.73 2.33 -7.78
CA ASP A 177 20.67 1.91 -8.83
C ASP A 177 21.42 0.62 -8.47
N GLU A 178 21.69 0.38 -7.18
CA GLU A 178 22.27 -0.87 -6.69
C GLU A 178 21.23 -2.00 -6.57
N ILE A 179 19.97 -1.68 -6.35
CA ILE A 179 18.87 -2.64 -6.23
C ILE A 179 18.43 -3.14 -7.62
N ARG A 180 18.19 -2.20 -8.55
CA ARG A 180 17.56 -2.42 -9.85
C ARG A 180 18.12 -3.55 -10.68
N PRO A 181 19.45 -3.75 -10.79
CA PRO A 181 20.01 -4.82 -11.65
C PRO A 181 19.67 -6.25 -11.20
N THR A 182 19.43 -6.45 -9.91
CA THR A 182 19.23 -7.79 -9.32
C THR A 182 17.83 -8.03 -8.78
N TYR A 183 17.00 -6.98 -8.68
CA TYR A 183 15.65 -7.13 -8.16
C TYR A 183 14.74 -7.83 -9.18
N HIS A 184 13.90 -8.71 -8.72
CA HIS A 184 12.98 -9.52 -9.51
C HIS A 184 11.65 -9.65 -8.75
N HIS A 185 10.69 -10.39 -9.31
CA HIS A 185 9.38 -10.58 -8.69
C HIS A 185 9.51 -11.34 -7.36
N VAL A 186 9.12 -10.67 -6.28
CA VAL A 186 9.08 -11.20 -4.91
C VAL A 186 7.83 -10.66 -4.22
N GLU A 187 7.17 -11.50 -3.43
CA GLU A 187 5.91 -11.18 -2.77
C GLU A 187 6.04 -11.09 -1.25
N SER A 188 7.26 -11.11 -0.70
CA SER A 188 7.47 -11.04 0.75
C SER A 188 7.64 -9.62 1.25
N CYS A 189 7.11 -9.32 2.45
CA CYS A 189 7.33 -8.02 3.10
C CYS A 189 8.81 -7.68 3.27
N GLN A 190 9.65 -8.68 3.59
CA GLN A 190 11.08 -8.48 3.83
C GLN A 190 11.82 -7.97 2.60
N GLU A 191 11.37 -8.35 1.42
CA GLU A 191 12.04 -8.04 0.15
C GLU A 191 11.33 -6.91 -0.63
N THR A 192 10.03 -6.68 -0.39
CA THR A 192 9.27 -5.60 -1.05
C THR A 192 9.35 -4.28 -0.28
N VAL A 193 9.09 -4.30 1.04
CA VAL A 193 8.92 -3.07 1.84
C VAL A 193 10.18 -2.20 1.86
N PRO A 194 11.40 -2.71 2.14
CA PRO A 194 12.58 -1.86 2.14
C PRO A 194 12.88 -1.25 0.76
N GLN A 195 12.60 -1.96 -0.32
CA GLN A 195 12.83 -1.46 -1.69
C GLN A 195 11.84 -0.34 -2.05
N ALA A 196 10.57 -0.50 -1.68
CA ALA A 196 9.56 0.54 -1.87
C ALA A 196 9.88 1.81 -1.06
N ILE A 197 10.35 1.66 0.18
CA ILE A 197 10.79 2.79 1.00
C ILE A 197 12.04 3.43 0.41
N ALA A 198 13.02 2.66 -0.10
CA ALA A 198 14.20 3.20 -0.77
C ALA A 198 13.82 4.03 -2.02
N ALA A 199 12.87 3.56 -2.82
CA ALA A 199 12.35 4.30 -3.97
C ALA A 199 11.75 5.65 -3.57
N PHE A 200 10.97 5.70 -2.48
CA PHE A 200 10.48 6.97 -1.91
C PHE A 200 11.64 7.85 -1.42
N LEU A 201 12.60 7.30 -0.71
CA LEU A 201 13.71 8.08 -0.15
C LEU A 201 14.55 8.79 -1.22
N GLU A 202 14.72 8.20 -2.39
CA GLU A 202 15.47 8.79 -3.51
C GLU A 202 14.64 9.73 -4.39
N SER A 203 13.31 9.63 -4.35
CA SER A 203 12.44 10.42 -5.23
C SER A 203 12.54 11.93 -4.96
N THR A 204 12.25 12.74 -5.97
CA THR A 204 12.28 14.21 -5.91
C THR A 204 10.88 14.83 -5.84
N ASP A 205 9.86 14.11 -6.31
CA ASP A 205 8.45 14.49 -6.29
C ASP A 205 7.56 13.24 -6.32
N PHE A 206 6.25 13.42 -6.37
CA PHE A 206 5.28 12.32 -6.35
C PHE A 206 5.39 11.43 -7.60
N GLU A 207 5.48 12.03 -8.80
CA GLU A 207 5.58 11.25 -10.05
C GLU A 207 6.91 10.51 -10.13
N ASP A 208 8.00 11.15 -9.74
CA ASP A 208 9.32 10.53 -9.69
C ASP A 208 9.37 9.35 -8.72
N ALA A 209 8.61 9.41 -7.60
CA ALA A 209 8.48 8.29 -6.69
C ALA A 209 7.87 7.05 -7.36
N LEU A 210 6.75 7.23 -8.10
CA LEU A 210 6.12 6.14 -8.84
C LEU A 210 7.03 5.58 -9.93
N ARG A 211 7.69 6.45 -10.71
CA ARG A 211 8.63 6.05 -11.75
C ARG A 211 9.83 5.28 -11.18
N THR A 212 10.32 5.72 -10.03
CA THR A 212 11.44 5.06 -9.35
C THR A 212 11.03 3.68 -8.88
N ALA A 213 9.87 3.51 -8.25
CA ALA A 213 9.36 2.21 -7.81
C ALA A 213 9.19 1.24 -8.99
N VAL A 214 8.48 1.65 -10.05
CA VAL A 214 8.28 0.83 -11.26
C VAL A 214 9.61 0.43 -11.90
N SER A 215 10.62 1.33 -11.88
CA SER A 215 11.94 1.04 -12.47
C SER A 215 12.73 -0.04 -11.73
N LEU A 216 12.30 -0.47 -10.54
CA LEU A 216 12.89 -1.62 -9.86
C LEU A 216 12.45 -2.95 -10.50
N GLY A 217 11.31 -2.96 -11.19
CA GLY A 217 10.73 -4.17 -11.80
C GLY A 217 10.09 -5.11 -10.78
N GLY A 218 9.87 -6.35 -11.19
CA GLY A 218 9.26 -7.37 -10.33
C GLY A 218 7.78 -7.11 -10.08
N ASP A 219 7.37 -7.12 -8.83
CA ASP A 219 6.03 -6.81 -8.31
C ASP A 219 5.85 -5.28 -8.29
N SER A 220 5.71 -4.69 -9.47
CA SER A 220 5.84 -3.25 -9.67
C SER A 220 4.62 -2.44 -9.23
N ASP A 221 3.43 -3.01 -9.24
CA ASP A 221 2.20 -2.39 -8.73
C ASP A 221 2.24 -2.27 -7.21
N THR A 222 2.55 -3.36 -6.49
CA THR A 222 2.74 -3.33 -5.04
C THR A 222 3.90 -2.42 -4.62
N LEU A 223 5.06 -2.48 -5.29
CA LEU A 223 6.15 -1.54 -5.03
C LEU A 223 5.70 -0.08 -5.17
N ALA A 224 5.00 0.22 -6.27
CA ALA A 224 4.55 1.57 -6.54
C ALA A 224 3.38 1.99 -5.64
N ALA A 225 2.48 1.07 -5.22
CA ALA A 225 1.42 1.35 -4.26
C ALA A 225 1.99 1.73 -2.88
N ILE A 226 2.96 0.98 -2.37
CA ILE A 226 3.64 1.29 -1.10
C ILE A 226 4.40 2.61 -1.22
N THR A 227 5.23 2.77 -2.25
CA THR A 227 6.01 3.99 -2.50
C THR A 227 5.11 5.21 -2.66
N GLY A 228 4.06 5.09 -3.47
CA GLY A 228 3.09 6.15 -3.73
C GLY A 228 2.32 6.57 -2.47
N SER A 229 2.01 5.62 -1.59
CA SER A 229 1.37 5.90 -0.30
C SER A 229 2.21 6.84 0.58
N ILE A 230 3.51 6.61 0.63
CA ILE A 230 4.45 7.43 1.41
C ILE A 230 4.69 8.77 0.70
N ALA A 231 4.84 8.74 -0.64
CA ALA A 231 5.06 9.92 -1.46
C ALA A 231 3.87 10.89 -1.42
N GLU A 232 2.62 10.38 -1.44
CA GLU A 232 1.41 11.20 -1.23
C GLU A 232 1.47 11.96 0.09
N ALA A 233 1.85 11.27 1.16
CA ALA A 233 1.92 11.87 2.49
C ALA A 233 3.02 12.92 2.62
N PHE A 234 4.09 12.81 1.82
CA PHE A 234 5.25 13.69 1.86
C PHE A 234 5.15 14.87 0.90
N TYR A 235 4.72 14.63 -0.36
CA TYR A 235 4.70 15.64 -1.43
C TYR A 235 3.29 16.16 -1.74
N GLY A 236 2.25 15.43 -1.33
CA GLY A 236 0.92 15.57 -1.89
C GLY A 236 0.79 14.91 -3.28
N VAL A 237 -0.44 14.85 -3.79
CA VAL A 237 -0.73 14.33 -5.13
C VAL A 237 -1.19 15.47 -6.02
N PRO A 238 -0.60 15.67 -7.22
CA PRO A 238 -1.07 16.65 -8.20
C PRO A 238 -2.53 16.41 -8.60
N GLU A 239 -3.29 17.49 -8.76
CA GLU A 239 -4.75 17.39 -9.00
C GLU A 239 -5.11 16.67 -10.29
N ASN A 240 -4.32 16.85 -11.35
CA ASN A 240 -4.47 16.12 -12.60
C ASN A 240 -4.33 14.60 -12.41
N LEU A 241 -3.45 14.15 -11.53
CA LEU A 241 -3.27 12.71 -11.22
C LEU A 241 -4.43 12.17 -10.38
N LYS A 242 -4.98 12.96 -9.45
CA LYS A 242 -6.20 12.57 -8.73
C LYS A 242 -7.37 12.37 -9.69
N GLN A 243 -7.53 13.25 -10.69
CA GLN A 243 -8.56 13.12 -11.72
C GLN A 243 -8.36 11.85 -12.56
N GLU A 244 -7.12 11.52 -12.94
CA GLU A 244 -6.80 10.29 -13.66
C GLU A 244 -7.06 9.04 -12.82
N CYS A 245 -6.80 9.09 -11.51
CA CYS A 245 -7.16 8.04 -10.56
C CYS A 245 -8.67 7.78 -10.57
N ARG A 246 -9.48 8.82 -10.33
CA ARG A 246 -10.95 8.71 -10.26
C ARG A 246 -11.58 8.15 -11.54
N LYS A 247 -11.07 8.53 -12.73
CA LYS A 247 -11.55 8.00 -14.01
C LYS A 247 -11.40 6.48 -14.18
N ARG A 248 -10.50 5.86 -13.40
CA ARG A 248 -10.19 4.43 -13.47
C ARG A 248 -10.84 3.60 -12.37
N LEU A 249 -11.44 4.28 -11.39
CA LEU A 249 -12.22 3.62 -10.34
C LEU A 249 -13.66 3.38 -10.78
N THR A 250 -14.26 2.35 -10.23
CA THR A 250 -15.70 2.14 -10.31
C THR A 250 -16.41 3.06 -9.31
N PRO A 251 -17.72 3.36 -9.50
CA PRO A 251 -18.43 4.31 -8.64
C PRO A 251 -18.42 3.94 -7.15
N ASP A 252 -18.50 2.65 -6.81
CA ASP A 252 -18.49 2.17 -5.42
C ASP A 252 -17.13 2.32 -4.75
N LEU A 253 -16.02 2.09 -5.49
CA LEU A 253 -14.67 2.34 -5.00
C LEU A 253 -14.39 3.84 -4.86
N GLU A 254 -14.87 4.66 -5.80
CA GLU A 254 -14.76 6.11 -5.71
C GLU A 254 -15.55 6.67 -4.52
N GLU A 255 -16.73 6.14 -4.20
CA GLU A 255 -17.50 6.52 -3.01
C GLU A 255 -16.70 6.31 -1.72
N ILE A 256 -16.00 5.19 -1.59
CA ILE A 256 -15.14 4.92 -0.41
C ILE A 256 -13.99 5.93 -0.35
N LEU A 257 -13.33 6.18 -1.46
CA LEU A 257 -12.23 7.16 -1.54
C LEU A 257 -12.71 8.55 -1.14
N GLN A 258 -13.87 8.98 -1.64
CA GLN A 258 -14.47 10.28 -1.31
C GLN A 258 -14.87 10.38 0.17
N ALA A 259 -15.40 9.30 0.76
CA ALA A 259 -15.70 9.26 2.20
C ALA A 259 -14.45 9.48 3.05
N CYS A 260 -13.33 8.88 2.64
CA CYS A 260 -12.04 9.10 3.29
C CYS A 260 -11.54 10.55 3.16
N GLU A 261 -11.64 11.14 1.97
CA GLU A 261 -11.25 12.55 1.77
C GLU A 261 -12.09 13.49 2.65
N ASN A 262 -13.40 13.30 2.65
CA ASN A 262 -14.32 14.11 3.45
C ASN A 262 -13.96 14.07 4.94
N MET A 263 -13.62 12.88 5.45
CA MET A 263 -13.20 12.72 6.84
C MET A 263 -11.87 13.43 7.14
N LEU A 264 -10.89 13.35 6.21
CA LEU A 264 -9.60 14.01 6.39
C LEU A 264 -9.70 15.54 6.31
N LEU A 265 -10.64 16.09 5.55
CA LEU A 265 -10.89 17.53 5.47
C LEU A 265 -11.58 18.09 6.71
N GLN A 266 -12.20 17.26 7.55
CA GLN A 266 -12.86 17.67 8.79
C GLN A 266 -11.90 17.69 10.01
N ARG A 267 -10.64 17.31 9.81
CA ARG A 267 -9.57 17.36 10.83
C ARG A 267 -8.78 18.66 10.74
#